data_92fbc3446bb160280a47e4793e723231
#
_entry.id   92fbc3446bb160280a47e4793e723231
#
_cell.length_a   1.000
_cell.length_b   1.000
_cell.length_c   1.000
_cell.angle_alpha   90.00
_cell.angle_beta   90.00
_cell.angle_gamma   90.00
#
_symmetry.space_group_name_H-M   'P 1'
#
loop_
_entity.id
_entity.type
_entity.pdbx_description
1 polymer ?
#
loop_
_entity_poly.entity_id
_entity_poly.type
_entity_poly.pdbx_seq_one_letter_code
_entity_poly.pdbx_strand_id
1 'polypeptide(L)'
;MIAGVPEXXXXAGQMSKHKINIGLTSLILIFIILCLATFSLLSLSSARGDQSLAARSARAVTEYYRADAEGEKWLKQADAILQKEMTKKAMDQEEIQALAKKMALELGCDADEETGFVSTDISMDRGQALHIDLALTGDENRYEVRSWYVYDSGNYEIDDFMPVWDGK
;
A
#
# COMPACT_ATOMS: atom_id res chain seq x y z
N MET A 1 -10.62 40.43 -100.26
CA MET A 1 -9.40 39.82 -99.70
C MET A 1 -9.67 39.29 -98.35
N ILE A 2 -9.33 38.08 -98.20
CA ILE A 2 -9.77 37.12 -97.17
C ILE A 2 -8.99 37.36 -95.88
N ALA A 3 -9.70 37.37 -94.78
CA ALA A 3 -9.05 37.32 -93.46
C ALA A 3 -9.71 36.22 -92.63
N GLY A 4 -8.87 35.29 -92.33
CA GLY A 4 -9.27 34.08 -91.60
C GLY A 4 -9.52 34.32 -90.12
N VAL A 5 -10.54 33.62 -89.60
CA VAL A 5 -10.89 33.63 -88.22
C VAL A 5 -10.16 32.52 -87.50
N PRO A 6 -9.44 32.77 -86.43
CA PRO A 6 -8.86 31.67 -85.61
C PRO A 6 -9.87 31.10 -84.58
N GLU A 7 -9.95 29.79 -84.67
CA GLU A 7 -10.77 29.02 -83.76
C GLU A 7 -10.20 28.94 -82.33
N UNK A 8 -10.79 29.16 -81.29
CA UNK A 8 -10.37 29.09 -80.01
C UNK A 8 -10.71 27.83 -79.43
N UNK A 9 -10.14 27.18 -79.13
CA UNK A 9 -10.26 26.08 -78.51
C UNK A 9 -10.64 26.33 -77.19
N UNK A 10 -11.52 26.01 -76.90
CA UNK A 10 -11.99 25.96 -75.76
C UNK A 10 -11.31 24.99 -75.04
N UNK A 11 -10.72 25.08 -74.30
CA UNK A 11 -10.17 24.33 -73.51
C UNK A 11 -11.14 23.73 -72.74
N ALA A 12 -11.45 22.62 -72.86
CA ALA A 12 -12.26 21.68 -72.11
C ALA A 12 -11.53 21.42 -70.77
N GLY A 13 -11.95 22.17 -69.75
CA GLY A 13 -11.51 21.93 -68.36
C GLY A 13 -11.78 20.46 -68.05
N GLN A 14 -10.74 19.65 -67.93
CA GLN A 14 -10.83 18.33 -67.35
C GLN A 14 -11.21 18.51 -65.89
N MET A 15 -12.49 18.43 -65.59
CA MET A 15 -12.99 18.22 -64.24
C MET A 15 -12.55 16.82 -63.84
N SER A 16 -11.41 16.75 -63.14
CA SER A 16 -10.95 15.55 -62.45
C SER A 16 -12.10 15.11 -61.54
N LYS A 17 -12.82 14.09 -61.96
CA LYS A 17 -13.82 13.41 -61.12
C LYS A 17 -13.03 12.65 -60.03
N HIS A 18 -12.84 13.32 -58.89
CA HIS A 18 -12.41 12.63 -57.68
C HIS A 18 -13.47 11.59 -57.36
N LYS A 19 -13.22 10.35 -57.73
CA LYS A 19 -13.98 9.20 -57.28
C LYS A 19 -13.66 9.09 -55.78
N ILE A 20 -14.44 9.72 -54.94
CA ILE A 20 -14.38 9.55 -53.50
C ILE A 20 -14.66 8.09 -53.24
N ASN A 21 -13.64 7.35 -52.83
CA ASN A 21 -13.75 5.95 -52.43
C ASN A 21 -14.49 5.89 -51.10
N ILE A 22 -15.80 5.92 -51.13
CA ILE A 22 -16.70 5.89 -49.96
C ILE A 22 -16.35 4.69 -49.07
N GLY A 23 -15.94 3.57 -49.63
CA GLY A 23 -15.50 2.40 -48.87
C GLY A 23 -14.25 2.64 -48.04
N LEU A 24 -13.26 3.33 -48.56
CA LEU A 24 -12.02 3.65 -47.83
C LEU A 24 -12.29 4.61 -46.65
N THR A 25 -13.12 5.63 -46.90
CA THR A 25 -13.51 6.60 -45.85
C THR A 25 -14.27 5.90 -44.71
N SER A 26 -15.18 5.01 -45.03
CA SER A 26 -15.93 4.22 -44.04
C SER A 26 -15.02 3.32 -43.22
N LEU A 27 -14.03 2.69 -43.85
CA LEU A 27 -13.05 1.81 -43.19
C LEU A 27 -12.19 2.61 -42.21
N ILE A 28 -11.72 3.79 -42.60
CA ILE A 28 -10.94 4.68 -41.74
C ILE A 28 -11.80 5.13 -40.52
N LEU A 29 -13.07 5.46 -40.74
CA LEU A 29 -13.96 5.86 -39.66
C LEU A 29 -14.15 4.74 -38.63
N ILE A 30 -14.38 3.51 -39.09
CA ILE A 30 -14.54 2.34 -38.20
C ILE A 30 -13.23 2.14 -37.42
N PHE A 31 -12.08 2.25 -38.06
CA PHE A 31 -10.77 2.10 -37.41
C PHE A 31 -10.59 3.14 -36.30
N ILE A 32 -10.93 4.40 -36.55
CA ILE A 32 -10.85 5.48 -35.55
C ILE A 32 -11.75 5.18 -34.36
N ILE A 33 -12.99 4.72 -34.61
CA ILE A 33 -13.94 4.38 -33.53
C ILE A 33 -13.40 3.24 -32.69
N LEU A 34 -12.82 2.20 -33.31
CA LEU A 34 -12.21 1.08 -32.58
C LEU A 34 -11.02 1.54 -31.72
N CYS A 35 -10.16 2.40 -32.27
CA CYS A 35 -9.03 2.97 -31.51
C CYS A 35 -9.51 3.78 -30.31
N LEU A 36 -10.51 4.63 -30.48
CA LEU A 36 -11.07 5.42 -29.38
C LEU A 36 -11.73 4.53 -28.32
N ALA A 37 -12.44 3.48 -28.74
CA ALA A 37 -13.07 2.51 -27.83
C ALA A 37 -11.99 1.78 -26.99
N THR A 38 -10.92 1.29 -27.62
CA THR A 38 -9.84 0.59 -26.90
C THR A 38 -9.10 1.53 -25.95
N PHE A 39 -8.80 2.76 -26.35
CA PHE A 39 -8.21 3.76 -25.47
C PHE A 39 -9.10 4.08 -24.26
N SER A 40 -10.40 4.19 -24.49
CA SER A 40 -11.37 4.47 -23.41
C SER A 40 -11.39 3.33 -22.40
N LEU A 41 -11.41 2.09 -22.86
CA LEU A 41 -11.41 0.91 -21.97
C LEU A 41 -10.11 0.80 -21.19
N LEU A 42 -8.96 1.04 -21.83
CA LEU A 42 -7.66 1.00 -21.15
C LEU A 42 -7.56 2.11 -20.09
N SER A 43 -7.99 3.32 -20.40
CA SER A 43 -8.00 4.45 -19.49
C SER A 43 -8.88 4.16 -18.27
N LEU A 44 -10.08 3.62 -18.49
CA LEU A 44 -10.99 3.26 -17.40
C LEU A 44 -10.42 2.15 -16.53
N SER A 45 -9.81 1.13 -17.14
CA SER A 45 -9.17 0.02 -16.42
C SER A 45 -8.04 0.52 -15.53
N SER A 46 -7.18 1.39 -16.06
CA SER A 46 -6.07 2.00 -15.31
C SER A 46 -6.60 2.83 -14.12
N ALA A 47 -7.61 3.66 -14.35
CA ALA A 47 -8.20 4.50 -13.30
C ALA A 47 -8.80 3.66 -12.16
N ARG A 48 -9.42 2.53 -12.47
CA ARG A 48 -9.95 1.62 -11.45
C ARG A 48 -8.84 0.95 -10.65
N GLY A 49 -7.76 0.56 -11.32
CA GLY A 49 -6.57 0.02 -10.66
C GLY A 49 -5.97 1.03 -9.67
N ASP A 50 -5.78 2.25 -10.12
CA ASP A 50 -5.23 3.33 -9.29
C ASP A 50 -6.12 3.63 -8.08
N GLN A 51 -7.44 3.65 -8.25
CA GLN A 51 -8.39 3.85 -7.16
C GLN A 51 -8.31 2.72 -6.13
N SER A 52 -8.23 1.47 -6.59
CA SER A 52 -8.10 0.31 -5.71
C SER A 52 -6.80 0.39 -4.90
N LEU A 53 -5.70 0.73 -5.55
CA LEU A 53 -4.39 0.87 -4.90
C LEU A 53 -4.41 2.00 -3.86
N ALA A 54 -4.97 3.16 -4.21
CA ALA A 54 -5.11 4.29 -3.29
C ALA A 54 -5.95 3.93 -2.06
N ALA A 55 -7.06 3.21 -2.25
CA ALA A 55 -7.91 2.76 -1.16
C ALA A 55 -7.17 1.77 -0.22
N ARG A 56 -6.38 0.85 -0.78
CA ARG A 56 -5.58 -0.09 0.00
C ARG A 56 -4.50 0.62 0.81
N SER A 57 -3.83 1.59 0.19
CA SER A 57 -2.80 2.40 0.85
C SER A 57 -3.40 3.21 2.00
N ALA A 58 -4.54 3.84 1.78
CA ALA A 58 -5.24 4.62 2.82
C ALA A 58 -5.62 3.73 4.02
N ARG A 59 -6.12 2.52 3.77
CA ARG A 59 -6.46 1.57 4.84
C ARG A 59 -5.22 1.15 5.63
N ALA A 60 -4.12 0.86 4.95
CA ALA A 60 -2.87 0.46 5.60
C ALA A 60 -2.35 1.58 6.53
N VAL A 61 -2.42 2.82 6.08
CA VAL A 61 -2.02 3.98 6.89
C VAL A 61 -2.93 4.13 8.12
N THR A 62 -4.25 4.02 7.92
CA THR A 62 -5.22 4.11 9.02
C THR A 62 -4.97 3.01 10.06
N GLU A 63 -4.73 1.78 9.60
CA GLU A 63 -4.49 0.62 10.44
C GLU A 63 -3.19 0.78 11.24
N TYR A 64 -2.15 1.29 10.59
CA TYR A 64 -0.87 1.60 11.26
C TYR A 64 -1.08 2.60 12.41
N TYR A 65 -1.77 3.70 12.15
CA TYR A 65 -2.01 4.70 13.20
C TYR A 65 -2.93 4.18 14.31
N ARG A 66 -3.84 3.26 14.01
CA ARG A 66 -4.65 2.59 15.05
C ARG A 66 -3.75 1.77 15.97
N ALA A 67 -2.91 0.93 15.39
CA ALA A 67 -1.98 0.08 16.15
C ALA A 67 -0.99 0.93 16.95
N ASP A 68 -0.45 1.98 16.33
CA ASP A 68 0.47 2.92 16.98
C ASP A 68 -0.19 3.59 18.19
N ALA A 69 -1.43 4.04 18.05
CA ALA A 69 -2.18 4.64 19.16
C ALA A 69 -2.49 3.63 20.30
N GLU A 70 -2.69 2.36 19.96
CA GLU A 70 -2.83 1.28 20.95
C GLU A 70 -1.50 1.02 21.67
N GLY A 71 -0.40 1.02 20.94
CA GLY A 71 0.95 0.90 21.48
C GLY A 71 1.27 2.03 22.46
N GLU A 72 0.94 3.26 22.09
CA GLU A 72 1.09 4.42 22.95
C GLU A 72 0.27 4.31 24.24
N LYS A 73 -0.94 3.75 24.18
CA LYS A 73 -1.77 3.51 25.37
C LYS A 73 -1.14 2.45 26.28
N TRP A 74 -0.66 1.35 25.67
CA TRP A 74 0.03 0.29 26.39
C TRP A 74 1.28 0.84 27.07
N LEU A 75 2.08 1.65 26.38
CA LEU A 75 3.27 2.31 26.92
C LEU A 75 2.94 3.19 28.13
N LYS A 76 1.85 3.95 28.06
CA LYS A 76 1.38 4.78 29.18
C LYS A 76 0.96 3.94 30.38
N GLN A 77 0.34 2.78 30.16
CA GLN A 77 -0.04 1.85 31.22
C GLN A 77 1.21 1.23 31.86
N ALA A 78 2.19 0.85 31.04
CA ALA A 78 3.49 0.36 31.48
C ALA A 78 4.20 1.40 32.35
N ASP A 79 4.29 2.64 31.86
CA ASP A 79 4.92 3.74 32.62
C ASP A 79 4.22 4.01 33.97
N ALA A 80 2.89 3.93 34.00
CA ALA A 80 2.12 4.13 35.24
C ALA A 80 2.42 3.04 36.29
N ILE A 81 2.63 1.80 35.86
CA ILE A 81 3.02 0.69 36.77
C ILE A 81 4.46 0.95 37.25
N LEU A 82 5.38 1.26 36.34
CA LEU A 82 6.77 1.53 36.67
C LEU A 82 6.90 2.70 37.65
N GLN A 83 6.13 3.76 37.44
CA GLN A 83 6.12 4.94 38.32
C GLN A 83 5.69 4.59 39.76
N LYS A 84 4.77 3.66 39.93
CA LYS A 84 4.31 3.21 41.26
C LYS A 84 5.34 2.32 41.98
N GLU A 85 5.96 1.43 41.23
CA GLU A 85 6.85 0.40 41.80
C GLU A 85 8.27 0.90 41.98
N MET A 86 8.74 1.76 41.12
CA MET A 86 10.10 2.32 41.15
C MET A 86 10.13 3.61 42.00
N THR A 87 10.08 3.44 43.31
CA THR A 87 10.19 4.55 44.27
C THR A 87 11.65 4.86 44.54
N LYS A 88 12.21 5.85 43.84
CA LYS A 88 13.45 6.61 44.18
C LYS A 88 14.74 5.81 44.49
N LYS A 89 14.76 4.52 44.33
CA LYS A 89 15.94 3.68 44.54
C LYS A 89 16.23 2.92 43.24
N ALA A 90 17.47 2.89 42.83
CA ALA A 90 17.91 2.05 41.74
C ALA A 90 17.57 0.59 42.07
N MET A 91 16.91 -0.10 41.16
CA MET A 91 16.49 -1.51 41.32
C MET A 91 17.62 -2.40 40.89
N ASP A 92 17.78 -3.52 41.58
CA ASP A 92 18.75 -4.53 41.14
C ASP A 92 18.09 -5.45 40.10
N GLN A 93 18.88 -6.35 39.50
CA GLN A 93 18.44 -7.20 38.39
C GLN A 93 17.29 -8.13 38.80
N GLU A 94 17.30 -8.64 40.03
CA GLU A 94 16.24 -9.53 40.53
C GLU A 94 14.91 -8.77 40.69
N GLU A 95 14.99 -7.51 41.17
CA GLU A 95 13.82 -6.65 41.32
C GLU A 95 13.22 -6.28 39.96
N ILE A 96 14.08 -6.01 38.94
CA ILE A 96 13.67 -5.72 37.56
C ILE A 96 12.93 -6.95 36.96
N GLN A 97 13.48 -8.15 37.12
CA GLN A 97 12.84 -9.38 36.64
C GLN A 97 11.49 -9.64 37.31
N ALA A 98 11.39 -9.44 38.61
CA ALA A 98 10.13 -9.58 39.35
C ALA A 98 9.10 -8.55 38.88
N LEU A 99 9.53 -7.34 38.58
CA LEU A 99 8.68 -6.27 38.05
C LEU A 99 8.21 -6.59 36.64
N ALA A 100 9.08 -7.12 35.78
CA ALA A 100 8.72 -7.56 34.43
C ALA A 100 7.62 -8.64 34.46
N LYS A 101 7.75 -9.63 35.34
CA LYS A 101 6.72 -10.67 35.53
C LYS A 101 5.39 -10.07 35.99
N LYS A 102 5.43 -9.13 36.91
CA LYS A 102 4.24 -8.43 37.39
C LYS A 102 3.54 -7.67 36.25
N MET A 103 4.32 -6.96 35.46
CA MET A 103 3.80 -6.24 34.29
C MET A 103 3.17 -7.18 33.26
N ALA A 104 3.80 -8.33 33.02
CA ALA A 104 3.26 -9.34 32.10
C ALA A 104 1.87 -9.83 32.54
N LEU A 105 1.70 -10.02 33.85
CA LEU A 105 0.40 -10.45 34.41
C LEU A 105 -0.67 -9.35 34.36
N GLU A 106 -0.27 -8.08 34.64
CA GLU A 106 -1.21 -6.96 34.68
C GLU A 106 -1.62 -6.46 33.30
N LEU A 107 -0.68 -6.44 32.36
CA LEU A 107 -0.89 -5.90 31.01
C LEU A 107 -1.19 -6.98 29.98
N GLY A 108 -1.01 -8.25 30.32
CA GLY A 108 -1.21 -9.36 29.39
C GLY A 108 -0.18 -9.37 28.27
N CYS A 109 1.06 -9.03 28.60
CA CYS A 109 2.17 -8.95 27.66
C CYS A 109 3.21 -10.03 27.96
N ASP A 110 4.21 -10.18 27.13
CA ASP A 110 5.29 -11.15 27.34
C ASP A 110 6.42 -10.50 28.14
N ALA A 111 7.07 -11.29 28.97
CA ALA A 111 8.26 -10.85 29.72
C ALA A 111 9.35 -11.90 29.61
N ASP A 112 10.55 -11.45 29.32
CA ASP A 112 11.74 -12.29 29.34
C ASP A 112 12.30 -12.32 30.77
N GLU A 113 12.28 -13.51 31.35
CA GLU A 113 12.68 -13.75 32.76
C GLU A 113 14.17 -13.54 33.02
N GLU A 114 15.01 -13.64 31.98
CA GLU A 114 16.47 -13.50 32.13
C GLU A 114 16.92 -12.03 32.00
N THR A 115 16.33 -11.33 31.04
CA THR A 115 16.77 -9.95 30.71
C THR A 115 15.95 -8.87 31.39
N GLY A 116 14.69 -9.19 31.79
CA GLY A 116 13.76 -8.18 32.31
C GLY A 116 13.13 -7.33 31.20
N PHE A 117 13.15 -7.82 29.97
CA PHE A 117 12.48 -7.16 28.85
C PHE A 117 10.99 -7.49 28.86
N VAL A 118 10.19 -6.53 28.44
CA VAL A 118 8.73 -6.69 28.36
C VAL A 118 8.29 -6.33 26.95
N SER A 119 7.55 -7.21 26.31
CA SER A 119 7.14 -7.01 24.92
C SER A 119 5.65 -7.27 24.70
N THR A 120 5.09 -6.62 23.70
CA THR A 120 3.70 -6.83 23.29
C THR A 120 3.57 -6.77 21.78
N ASP A 121 2.60 -7.51 21.26
CA ASP A 121 2.25 -7.53 19.85
C ASP A 121 0.82 -7.05 19.66
N ILE A 122 0.64 -6.00 18.90
CA ILE A 122 -0.67 -5.43 18.58
C ILE A 122 -1.05 -5.88 17.17
N SER A 123 -2.06 -6.72 17.06
CA SER A 123 -2.48 -7.26 15.78
C SER A 123 -3.06 -6.18 14.87
N MET A 124 -2.73 -6.28 13.59
CA MET A 124 -3.17 -5.39 12.52
C MET A 124 -3.87 -6.20 11.42
N ASP A 125 -4.52 -5.50 10.50
CA ASP A 125 -5.12 -6.14 9.33
C ASP A 125 -4.05 -6.85 8.49
N ARG A 126 -4.48 -7.86 7.73
CA ARG A 126 -3.68 -8.62 6.75
C ARG A 126 -2.53 -9.42 7.36
N GLY A 127 -2.69 -9.91 8.57
CA GLY A 127 -1.67 -10.73 9.20
C GLY A 127 -0.40 -9.97 9.56
N GLN A 128 -0.53 -8.68 9.83
CA GLN A 128 0.57 -7.87 10.36
C GLN A 128 0.40 -7.67 11.86
N ALA A 129 1.48 -7.33 12.55
CA ALA A 129 1.44 -6.92 13.95
C ALA A 129 2.48 -5.85 14.20
N LEU A 130 2.17 -4.94 15.12
CA LEU A 130 3.13 -3.97 15.65
C LEU A 130 3.78 -4.58 16.88
N HIS A 131 5.09 -4.81 16.81
CA HIS A 131 5.90 -5.30 17.92
C HIS A 131 6.50 -4.13 18.71
N ILE A 132 6.36 -4.18 20.02
CA ILE A 132 6.93 -3.19 20.94
C ILE A 132 7.72 -3.95 22.01
N ASP A 133 8.97 -3.56 22.22
CA ASP A 133 9.86 -4.18 23.18
C ASP A 133 10.49 -3.10 24.08
N LEU A 134 10.35 -3.25 25.38
CA LEU A 134 10.87 -2.34 26.39
C LEU A 134 11.92 -3.04 27.25
N ALA A 135 13.06 -2.40 27.41
CA ALA A 135 14.06 -2.78 28.41
C ALA A 135 13.81 -1.97 29.68
N LEU A 136 13.56 -2.63 30.80
CA LEU A 136 13.45 -1.99 32.08
C LEU A 136 14.87 -1.65 32.60
N THR A 137 15.13 -0.37 32.90
CA THR A 137 16.50 0.08 33.22
C THR A 137 16.77 0.15 34.73
N GLY A 138 15.75 0.19 35.54
CA GLY A 138 15.92 0.34 36.99
C GLY A 138 16.41 1.72 37.43
N ASP A 139 16.64 2.63 36.50
CA ASP A 139 17.18 3.99 36.71
C ASP A 139 16.07 5.07 36.67
N GLU A 140 16.45 6.33 36.68
CA GLU A 140 15.53 7.47 36.56
C GLU A 140 14.68 7.40 35.27
N ASN A 141 15.20 6.82 34.20
CA ASN A 141 14.49 6.68 32.92
C ASN A 141 13.48 5.54 32.93
N ARG A 142 13.45 4.72 33.95
CA ARG A 142 12.55 3.56 34.14
C ARG A 142 12.60 2.50 33.05
N TYR A 143 12.54 2.90 31.78
CA TYR A 143 12.57 1.98 30.62
C TYR A 143 13.21 2.65 29.42
N GLU A 144 13.63 1.82 28.48
CA GLU A 144 14.08 2.22 27.14
C GLU A 144 13.30 1.43 26.11
N VAL A 145 12.76 2.11 25.09
CA VAL A 145 12.10 1.44 23.97
C VAL A 145 13.18 0.85 23.06
N ARG A 146 13.25 -0.47 23.01
CA ARG A 146 14.25 -1.21 22.22
C ARG A 146 13.77 -1.44 20.80
N SER A 147 12.48 -1.77 20.64
CA SER A 147 11.89 -2.09 19.34
C SER A 147 10.50 -1.48 19.22
N TRP A 148 10.21 -0.96 18.04
CA TRP A 148 8.89 -0.44 17.66
C TRP A 148 8.80 -0.59 16.15
N TYR A 149 8.25 -1.70 15.69
CA TYR A 149 8.21 -1.99 14.24
C TYR A 149 7.05 -2.89 13.89
N VAL A 150 6.59 -2.78 12.64
CA VAL A 150 5.55 -3.64 12.09
C VAL A 150 6.22 -4.84 11.40
N TYR A 151 5.69 -6.03 11.64
CA TYR A 151 6.16 -7.26 11.01
C TYR A 151 4.97 -8.08 10.49
N ASP A 152 5.26 -9.05 9.66
CA ASP A 152 4.24 -9.99 9.15
C ASP A 152 4.09 -11.12 10.17
N SER A 153 2.95 -11.12 10.89
CA SER A 153 2.61 -12.15 11.88
C SER A 153 1.76 -13.27 11.25
N GLY A 154 1.41 -13.12 9.98
CA GLY A 154 0.60 -14.09 9.26
C GLY A 154 1.33 -15.40 9.06
N ASN A 155 0.68 -16.49 9.44
CA ASN A 155 1.13 -17.82 9.05
C ASN A 155 0.84 -17.94 7.55
N TYR A 156 1.82 -17.61 6.73
CA TYR A 156 1.68 -17.65 5.28
C TYR A 156 1.57 -19.11 4.87
N GLU A 157 0.35 -19.62 4.79
CA GLU A 157 0.13 -20.84 4.03
C GLU A 157 0.46 -20.51 2.58
N ILE A 158 1.64 -20.92 2.16
CA ILE A 158 2.02 -20.83 0.76
C ILE A 158 0.99 -21.67 0.00
N ASP A 159 0.18 -21.03 -0.82
CA ASP A 159 -0.73 -21.74 -1.72
C ASP A 159 0.14 -22.42 -2.78
N ASP A 160 0.57 -23.64 -2.47
CA ASP A 160 1.36 -24.47 -3.40
C ASP A 160 0.55 -24.86 -4.65
N PHE A 161 -0.72 -24.50 -4.67
CA PHE A 161 -1.58 -24.75 -5.83
C PHE A 161 -1.53 -23.59 -6.84
N MET A 162 -0.33 -23.20 -7.21
CA MET A 162 -0.16 -22.39 -8.40
C MET A 162 -0.17 -23.36 -9.61
N PRO A 163 -1.19 -23.34 -10.46
CA PRO A 163 -1.15 -24.16 -11.66
C PRO A 163 -0.03 -23.63 -12.55
N VAL A 164 1.12 -24.25 -12.46
CA VAL A 164 2.22 -23.97 -13.38
C VAL A 164 1.76 -24.39 -14.78
N TRP A 165 1.78 -23.46 -15.71
CA TRP A 165 1.47 -23.76 -17.09
C TRP A 165 2.42 -24.88 -17.58
N ASP A 166 1.87 -26.04 -17.95
CA ASP A 166 2.64 -27.24 -18.34
C ASP A 166 3.08 -27.24 -19.81
N GLY A 167 2.88 -26.13 -20.50
CA GLY A 167 3.39 -25.97 -21.86
C GLY A 167 2.59 -26.71 -22.97
N LYS A 168 1.35 -27.17 -22.72
CA LYS A 168 0.49 -27.81 -23.71
C LYS A 168 -0.59 -26.86 -24.21
#